data_d7ac988ef2ac82dbdeb2c8069c782bf0
#
_entry.id   d7ac988ef2ac82dbdeb2c8069c782bf0
#
_cell.length_a   1.000
_cell.length_b   1.000
_cell.length_c   1.000
_cell.angle_alpha   90.00
_cell.angle_beta   90.00
_cell.angle_gamma   90.00
#
_symmetry.space_group_name_H-M   'P 1'
#
loop_
_entity.id
_entity.type
_entity.pdbx_description
1 polymer ?
#
loop_
_entity_poly.entity_id
_entity_poly.type
_entity_poly.pdbx_seq_one_letter_code
_entity_poly.pdbx_strand_id
1 'polypeptide(L)'
;MAFLELNGVCKSYGEGAERTDVLSGIDLHVEEGEFICIVGFSGSGKTTLVSTVAGLIQPDQGTVMLKGQPIQGPGPERGVVFQNYSLMPWLTVAGNIGLAVDQVFAGEKRQARRERAARYIEMVGLSHAADRLPSELSGGMRQRVAVARALAMSPEILLLDEPLSALDALTRAKLQGEIARIWEREQRTVVMITNDVDEAILLADRIVALKPGPNATLGDEFRVSIPRPRNAAALADDPEFKRLRSAVTGYLIDIASERAAAGDGGIVLPSVVPIDLQKRKRERALPAAYHKAAATRVERRYLEYSNLKKVYPTPQGPLTVVEDVNLRVNKGEFITLIGHSGCGKSTVLSMTAGLTEIDGGGIILDNQEVTAAGPDRAVVFQAPSLFPWLSARENVALGVDRVFPHASRPERDDIVAYYLERVGLGDAMDRQAADLSNGMRQRVGIARAFALSPKLLLLDEPFGMLDSLTRWELQEVLMEVWSRTKVTALCVTHDVDEAILLADRCVMMTNGPNAKIGNIMNVDLPRPRTRRALLEHPDYYAYRQELLDFLEAYEGGANPDPTVLAGLKRTKQSTSPATGSEEAA
;
A
#
# COMPACT_ATOMS: atom_id res chain seq x y z
N MET A 1 29.37 -4.86 26.30
CA MET A 1 28.35 -5.90 26.43
C MET A 1 27.16 -5.43 25.64
N ALA A 2 26.60 -6.26 24.76
CA ALA A 2 25.40 -5.88 24.01
C ALA A 2 24.25 -5.61 25.00
N PHE A 3 23.38 -4.67 24.64
CA PHE A 3 22.23 -4.30 25.46
C PHE A 3 21.10 -5.34 25.37
N LEU A 4 20.83 -5.82 24.14
CA LEU A 4 19.92 -6.94 23.86
C LEU A 4 20.69 -7.99 23.06
N GLU A 5 20.60 -9.26 23.49
CA GLU A 5 21.24 -10.39 22.81
C GLU A 5 20.23 -11.52 22.59
N LEU A 6 20.16 -12.00 21.36
CA LEU A 6 19.50 -13.23 20.98
C LEU A 6 20.57 -14.20 20.53
N ASN A 7 20.61 -15.39 21.11
CA ASN A 7 21.61 -16.41 20.82
C ASN A 7 20.93 -17.71 20.41
N GLY A 8 20.98 -18.06 19.12
CA GLY A 8 20.44 -19.29 18.56
C GLY A 8 18.94 -19.47 18.76
N VAL A 9 18.16 -18.37 18.73
CA VAL A 9 16.73 -18.40 19.05
C VAL A 9 15.94 -19.12 17.97
N CYS A 10 15.19 -20.18 18.36
CA CYS A 10 14.28 -20.93 17.51
C CYS A 10 12.86 -20.89 18.07
N LYS A 11 11.84 -20.87 17.18
CA LYS A 11 10.44 -20.95 17.55
C LYS A 11 9.61 -21.68 16.52
N SER A 12 8.79 -22.62 17.01
CA SER A 12 7.87 -23.42 16.22
C SER A 12 6.45 -23.34 16.76
N TYR A 13 5.46 -23.64 15.94
CA TYR A 13 4.06 -23.75 16.31
C TYR A 13 3.47 -25.05 15.76
N GLY A 14 2.41 -25.57 16.40
CA GLY A 14 1.77 -26.83 16.06
C GLY A 14 2.49 -28.04 16.63
N GLU A 15 1.90 -29.23 16.48
CA GLU A 15 2.43 -30.51 16.93
C GLU A 15 2.44 -31.55 15.80
N GLY A 16 3.36 -32.49 15.86
CA GLY A 16 3.43 -33.61 14.91
C GLY A 16 3.61 -33.17 13.46
N ALA A 17 2.74 -33.63 12.58
CA ALA A 17 2.80 -33.32 11.13
C ALA A 17 2.41 -31.88 10.78
N GLU A 18 1.73 -31.16 11.69
CA GLU A 18 1.34 -29.76 11.50
C GLU A 18 2.34 -28.76 12.12
N ARG A 19 3.45 -29.27 12.64
CA ARG A 19 4.51 -28.42 13.20
C ARG A 19 5.14 -27.57 12.09
N THR A 20 5.18 -26.26 12.34
CA THR A 20 5.84 -25.27 11.47
C THR A 20 6.93 -24.56 12.25
N ASP A 21 8.16 -24.69 11.81
CA ASP A 21 9.30 -23.96 12.37
C ASP A 21 9.30 -22.53 11.77
N VAL A 22 9.01 -21.53 12.61
CA VAL A 22 8.86 -20.13 12.19
C VAL A 22 10.19 -19.41 12.22
N LEU A 23 10.94 -19.51 13.33
CA LEU A 23 12.27 -18.91 13.49
C LEU A 23 13.30 -20.02 13.72
N SER A 24 14.47 -19.90 13.11
CA SER A 24 15.54 -20.88 13.19
C SER A 24 16.89 -20.19 13.36
N GLY A 25 17.54 -20.41 14.52
CA GLY A 25 18.91 -19.95 14.78
C GLY A 25 19.07 -18.43 14.63
N ILE A 26 18.22 -17.63 15.28
CA ILE A 26 18.32 -16.18 15.26
C ILE A 26 19.40 -15.72 16.23
N ASP A 27 20.45 -15.10 15.67
CA ASP A 27 21.52 -14.43 16.41
C ASP A 27 21.47 -12.93 16.13
N LEU A 28 21.20 -12.11 17.17
CA LEU A 28 21.07 -10.66 17.06
C LEU A 28 21.68 -9.96 18.27
N HIS A 29 22.49 -8.94 18.01
CA HIS A 29 23.05 -8.08 19.05
C HIS A 29 22.60 -6.64 18.79
N VAL A 30 22.10 -5.96 19.83
CA VAL A 30 21.66 -4.56 19.76
C VAL A 30 22.39 -3.77 20.84
N GLU A 31 22.93 -2.62 20.50
CA GLU A 31 23.64 -1.73 21.42
C GLU A 31 22.67 -0.82 22.19
N GLU A 32 23.10 -0.30 23.34
CA GLU A 32 22.28 0.64 24.11
C GLU A 32 22.09 1.96 23.32
N GLY A 33 20.85 2.42 23.20
CA GLY A 33 20.49 3.61 22.44
C GLY A 33 20.42 3.39 20.91
N GLU A 34 20.71 2.18 20.41
CA GLU A 34 20.61 1.88 18.97
C GLU A 34 19.14 1.79 18.53
N PHE A 35 18.84 2.35 17.36
CA PHE A 35 17.57 2.16 16.65
C PHE A 35 17.80 1.13 15.54
N ILE A 36 17.28 -0.09 15.71
CA ILE A 36 17.37 -1.14 14.70
C ILE A 36 16.01 -1.39 14.05
N CYS A 37 15.98 -1.50 12.71
CA CYS A 37 14.81 -1.93 11.97
C CYS A 37 14.99 -3.34 11.43
N ILE A 38 13.99 -4.19 11.62
CA ILE A 38 13.91 -5.53 11.04
C ILE A 38 12.92 -5.47 9.88
N VAL A 39 13.40 -5.71 8.66
CA VAL A 39 12.61 -5.74 7.44
C VAL A 39 12.46 -7.18 6.93
N GLY A 40 11.32 -7.53 6.34
CA GLY A 40 11.14 -8.90 5.84
C GLY A 40 9.71 -9.17 5.39
N PHE A 41 9.49 -10.36 4.83
CA PHE A 41 8.23 -10.77 4.22
C PHE A 41 7.10 -10.95 5.24
N SER A 42 5.85 -10.80 4.79
CA SER A 42 4.69 -11.20 5.61
C SER A 42 4.76 -12.71 5.90
N GLY A 43 4.49 -13.06 7.16
CA GLY A 43 4.62 -14.45 7.60
C GLY A 43 6.05 -14.95 7.82
N SER A 44 7.09 -14.10 7.71
CA SER A 44 8.47 -14.47 8.03
C SER A 44 8.75 -14.61 9.54
N GLY A 45 7.77 -14.42 10.40
CA GLY A 45 7.96 -14.54 11.86
C GLY A 45 8.40 -13.26 12.58
N LYS A 46 8.32 -12.07 11.95
CA LYS A 46 8.69 -10.79 12.57
C LYS A 46 7.97 -10.52 13.89
N THR A 47 6.65 -10.66 13.89
CA THR A 47 5.84 -10.51 15.12
C THR A 47 6.20 -11.56 16.18
N THR A 48 6.53 -12.80 15.76
CA THR A 48 7.04 -13.85 16.66
C THR A 48 8.36 -13.42 17.30
N LEU A 49 9.27 -12.85 16.49
CA LEU A 49 10.57 -12.37 16.98
C LEU A 49 10.40 -11.25 18.02
N VAL A 50 9.59 -10.22 17.72
CA VAL A 50 9.31 -9.13 18.67
C VAL A 50 8.58 -9.65 19.91
N SER A 51 7.63 -10.57 19.76
CA SER A 51 6.92 -11.18 20.89
C SER A 51 7.85 -12.01 21.78
N THR A 52 8.88 -12.62 21.20
CA THR A 52 9.91 -13.36 21.94
C THR A 52 10.81 -12.38 22.72
N VAL A 53 11.23 -11.27 22.11
CA VAL A 53 11.98 -10.21 22.80
C VAL A 53 11.14 -9.54 23.89
N ALA A 54 9.84 -9.36 23.65
CA ALA A 54 8.91 -8.84 24.65
C ALA A 54 8.71 -9.78 25.85
N GLY A 55 9.11 -11.06 25.74
CA GLY A 55 8.87 -12.09 26.73
C GLY A 55 7.43 -12.61 26.75
N LEU A 56 6.63 -12.30 25.73
CA LEU A 56 5.26 -12.80 25.58
C LEU A 56 5.23 -14.25 25.09
N ILE A 57 6.27 -14.64 24.36
CA ILE A 57 6.48 -15.99 23.84
C ILE A 57 7.87 -16.45 24.26
N GLN A 58 7.97 -17.68 24.80
CA GLN A 58 9.26 -18.27 25.09
C GLN A 58 9.83 -18.94 23.83
N PRO A 59 11.14 -18.81 23.55
CA PRO A 59 11.79 -19.56 22.50
C PRO A 59 11.79 -21.07 22.84
N ASP A 60 11.76 -21.93 21.82
CA ASP A 60 11.88 -23.38 21.99
C ASP A 60 13.35 -23.79 22.18
N GLN A 61 14.28 -23.04 21.59
CA GLN A 61 15.73 -23.16 21.76
C GLN A 61 16.39 -21.78 21.75
N GLY A 62 17.57 -21.69 22.28
CA GLY A 62 18.33 -20.46 22.40
C GLY A 62 17.92 -19.60 23.58
N THR A 63 18.48 -18.40 23.67
CA THR A 63 18.25 -17.47 24.80
C THR A 63 18.07 -16.04 24.31
N VAL A 64 17.24 -15.28 25.02
CA VAL A 64 17.09 -13.84 24.85
C VAL A 64 17.52 -13.16 26.15
N MET A 65 18.46 -12.25 26.06
CA MET A 65 19.05 -11.56 27.20
C MET A 65 18.94 -10.05 27.04
N LEU A 66 18.52 -9.35 28.10
CA LEU A 66 18.51 -7.89 28.20
C LEU A 66 19.49 -7.47 29.30
N LYS A 67 20.51 -6.68 28.97
CA LYS A 67 21.58 -6.27 29.91
C LYS A 67 22.21 -7.48 30.66
N GLY A 68 22.44 -8.57 29.95
CA GLY A 68 23.01 -9.80 30.51
C GLY A 68 22.06 -10.61 31.40
N GLN A 69 20.77 -10.24 31.48
CA GLN A 69 19.75 -11.00 32.24
C GLN A 69 18.80 -11.72 31.28
N PRO A 70 18.51 -13.00 31.47
CA PRO A 70 17.60 -13.74 30.60
C PRO A 70 16.17 -13.25 30.76
N ILE A 71 15.47 -13.08 29.63
CA ILE A 71 14.06 -12.72 29.58
C ILE A 71 13.20 -13.96 29.84
N GLN A 72 12.51 -13.99 30.97
CA GLN A 72 11.65 -15.11 31.37
C GLN A 72 10.14 -14.84 31.20
N GLY A 73 9.75 -13.59 30.97
CA GLY A 73 8.36 -13.19 30.83
C GLY A 73 8.24 -11.71 30.49
N PRO A 74 7.02 -11.18 30.31
CA PRO A 74 6.80 -9.75 30.04
C PRO A 74 7.22 -8.90 31.24
N GLY A 75 7.77 -7.71 30.95
CA GLY A 75 8.25 -6.80 31.99
C GLY A 75 8.12 -5.33 31.57
N PRO A 76 8.04 -4.40 32.56
CA PRO A 76 7.85 -2.95 32.30
C PRO A 76 9.06 -2.29 31.62
N GLU A 77 10.23 -2.92 31.68
CA GLU A 77 11.45 -2.47 31.00
C GLU A 77 11.35 -2.59 29.47
N ARG A 78 10.35 -3.30 28.95
CA ARG A 78 10.08 -3.50 27.53
C ARG A 78 8.72 -2.90 27.15
N GLY A 79 8.73 -1.75 26.53
CA GLY A 79 7.53 -1.12 25.97
C GLY A 79 7.18 -1.71 24.62
N VAL A 80 5.94 -2.17 24.42
CA VAL A 80 5.50 -2.76 23.16
C VAL A 80 4.39 -1.92 22.52
N VAL A 81 4.54 -1.64 21.24
CA VAL A 81 3.50 -1.04 20.39
C VAL A 81 3.12 -2.06 19.33
N PHE A 82 1.91 -2.60 19.40
CA PHE A 82 1.39 -3.60 18.47
C PHE A 82 0.77 -2.96 17.23
N GLN A 83 0.73 -3.68 16.14
CA GLN A 83 0.14 -3.28 14.86
C GLN A 83 -1.32 -2.82 14.98
N ASN A 84 -2.12 -3.46 15.83
CA ASN A 84 -3.54 -3.16 16.06
C ASN A 84 -3.79 -2.16 17.21
N TYR A 85 -2.75 -1.41 17.63
CA TYR A 85 -2.75 -0.42 18.72
C TYR A 85 -3.06 -0.99 20.12
N SER A 86 -3.81 -2.06 20.25
CA SER A 86 -4.22 -2.73 21.50
C SER A 86 -4.70 -1.75 22.58
N LEU A 87 -5.52 -0.75 22.19
CA LEU A 87 -6.13 0.19 23.12
C LEU A 87 -7.37 -0.45 23.75
N MET A 88 -7.59 -0.15 25.04
CA MET A 88 -8.80 -0.53 25.75
C MET A 88 -9.97 0.34 25.23
N PRO A 89 -10.97 -0.23 24.52
CA PRO A 89 -11.99 0.57 23.84
C PRO A 89 -12.93 1.33 24.78
N TRP A 90 -13.01 0.92 26.02
CA TRP A 90 -13.83 1.56 27.08
C TRP A 90 -13.06 2.61 27.89
N LEU A 91 -11.77 2.82 27.68
CA LEU A 91 -10.96 3.84 28.32
C LEU A 91 -10.70 5.01 27.37
N THR A 92 -10.70 6.22 27.93
CA THR A 92 -10.28 7.42 27.18
C THR A 92 -8.80 7.39 26.84
N VAL A 93 -8.30 8.34 26.07
CA VAL A 93 -6.86 8.53 25.82
C VAL A 93 -6.10 8.59 27.14
N ALA A 94 -6.53 9.46 28.06
CA ALA A 94 -5.93 9.59 29.38
C ALA A 94 -6.03 8.30 30.21
N GLY A 95 -7.15 7.58 30.10
CA GLY A 95 -7.34 6.29 30.76
C GLY A 95 -6.41 5.19 30.22
N ASN A 96 -6.22 5.10 28.91
CA ASN A 96 -5.32 4.12 28.29
C ASN A 96 -3.84 4.32 28.68
N ILE A 97 -3.39 5.57 28.75
CA ILE A 97 -2.02 5.90 29.17
C ILE A 97 -1.89 5.77 30.70
N GLY A 98 -2.92 6.26 31.43
CA GLY A 98 -2.96 6.17 32.90
C GLY A 98 -2.91 4.74 33.41
N LEU A 99 -3.56 3.77 32.71
CA LEU A 99 -3.52 2.34 33.09
C LEU A 99 -2.08 1.82 33.16
N ALA A 100 -1.26 2.12 32.17
CA ALA A 100 0.13 1.68 32.12
C ALA A 100 0.97 2.37 33.21
N VAL A 101 0.79 3.67 33.40
CA VAL A 101 1.48 4.45 34.43
C VAL A 101 1.09 3.97 35.83
N ASP A 102 -0.19 3.72 36.06
CA ASP A 102 -0.69 3.26 37.36
C ASP A 102 -0.15 1.89 37.74
N GLN A 103 0.05 1.01 36.74
CA GLN A 103 0.62 -0.33 36.97
C GLN A 103 2.12 -0.27 37.29
N VAL A 104 2.90 0.51 36.52
CA VAL A 104 4.36 0.56 36.67
C VAL A 104 4.77 1.41 37.88
N PHE A 105 4.09 2.52 38.13
CA PHE A 105 4.41 3.49 39.18
C PHE A 105 3.41 3.44 40.35
N ALA A 106 2.94 2.24 40.69
CA ALA A 106 1.94 2.06 41.77
C ALA A 106 2.37 2.66 43.12
N GLY A 107 3.68 2.76 43.40
CA GLY A 107 4.24 3.37 44.59
C GLY A 107 4.28 4.90 44.60
N GLU A 108 4.07 5.55 43.43
CA GLU A 108 4.06 7.01 43.35
C GLU A 108 2.70 7.59 43.75
N LYS A 109 2.71 8.86 44.19
CA LYS A 109 1.47 9.60 44.49
C LYS A 109 0.60 9.70 43.24
N ARG A 110 -0.74 9.62 43.41
CA ARG A 110 -1.72 9.70 42.31
C ARG A 110 -1.54 10.95 41.45
N GLN A 111 -1.16 12.08 42.06
CA GLN A 111 -0.91 13.32 41.34
C GLN A 111 0.28 13.20 40.40
N ALA A 112 1.42 12.64 40.83
CA ALA A 112 2.61 12.45 40.02
C ALA A 112 2.34 11.52 38.82
N ARG A 113 1.57 10.45 39.04
CA ARG A 113 1.15 9.53 37.96
C ARG A 113 0.28 10.22 36.91
N ARG A 114 -0.65 11.08 37.34
CA ARG A 114 -1.48 11.89 36.43
C ARG A 114 -0.65 12.90 35.64
N GLU A 115 0.29 13.57 36.27
CA GLU A 115 1.19 14.53 35.61
C GLU A 115 2.08 13.81 34.59
N ARG A 116 2.56 12.62 34.91
CA ARG A 116 3.30 11.76 33.98
C ARG A 116 2.45 11.43 32.75
N ALA A 117 1.23 10.93 32.92
CA ALA A 117 0.33 10.62 31.82
C ALA A 117 0.04 11.87 30.95
N ALA A 118 -0.25 13.01 31.58
CA ALA A 118 -0.51 14.27 30.88
C ALA A 118 0.67 14.73 30.04
N ARG A 119 1.91 14.61 30.56
CA ARG A 119 3.14 14.95 29.83
C ARG A 119 3.28 14.13 28.53
N TYR A 120 2.99 12.83 28.55
CA TYR A 120 3.09 12.00 27.34
C TYR A 120 1.92 12.23 26.37
N ILE A 121 0.73 12.59 26.86
CA ILE A 121 -0.40 13.04 26.02
C ILE A 121 -0.04 14.34 25.28
N GLU A 122 0.59 15.28 25.97
CA GLU A 122 1.06 16.55 25.40
C GLU A 122 2.18 16.31 24.38
N MET A 123 3.14 15.41 24.70
CA MET A 123 4.28 15.04 23.83
C MET A 123 3.81 14.57 22.45
N VAL A 124 2.70 13.80 22.39
CA VAL A 124 2.13 13.30 21.12
C VAL A 124 1.03 14.21 20.56
N GLY A 125 0.85 15.44 21.09
CA GLY A 125 -0.07 16.44 20.57
C GLY A 125 -1.55 16.10 20.75
N LEU A 126 -1.92 15.28 21.75
CA LEU A 126 -3.28 14.79 21.96
C LEU A 126 -3.99 15.41 23.18
N SER A 127 -3.51 16.53 23.73
CA SER A 127 -4.14 17.19 24.89
C SER A 127 -5.60 17.56 24.62
N HIS A 128 -5.94 17.94 23.38
CA HIS A 128 -7.31 18.27 22.95
C HIS A 128 -8.26 17.07 22.88
N ALA A 129 -7.73 15.86 22.94
CA ALA A 129 -8.47 14.59 22.81
C ALA A 129 -8.33 13.68 24.04
N ALA A 130 -7.79 14.18 25.15
CA ALA A 130 -7.48 13.39 26.35
C ALA A 130 -8.68 12.60 26.90
N ASP A 131 -9.87 13.13 26.79
CA ASP A 131 -11.11 12.53 27.29
C ASP A 131 -11.89 11.73 26.22
N ARG A 132 -11.39 11.62 24.98
CA ARG A 132 -12.04 10.85 23.91
C ARG A 132 -11.75 9.35 24.02
N LEU A 133 -12.72 8.55 23.57
CA LEU A 133 -12.59 7.09 23.43
C LEU A 133 -11.85 6.73 22.13
N PRO A 134 -11.21 5.55 22.05
CA PRO A 134 -10.55 5.08 20.82
C PRO A 134 -11.44 5.05 19.58
N SER A 135 -12.74 4.82 19.72
CA SER A 135 -13.72 4.85 18.63
C SER A 135 -13.92 6.24 17.99
N GLU A 136 -13.60 7.31 18.75
CA GLU A 136 -13.74 8.71 18.34
C GLU A 136 -12.43 9.27 17.75
N LEU A 137 -11.38 8.43 17.65
CA LEU A 137 -10.05 8.81 17.18
C LEU A 137 -9.80 8.32 15.76
N SER A 138 -9.06 9.10 14.98
CA SER A 138 -8.48 8.63 13.73
C SER A 138 -7.43 7.53 13.96
N GLY A 139 -7.06 6.78 12.90
CA GLY A 139 -6.01 5.75 12.98
C GLY A 139 -4.69 6.31 13.53
N GLY A 140 -4.24 7.45 13.00
CA GLY A 140 -3.03 8.12 13.47
C GLY A 140 -3.11 8.60 14.93
N MET A 141 -4.28 9.07 15.39
CA MET A 141 -4.45 9.43 16.81
C MET A 141 -4.37 8.18 17.70
N ARG A 142 -5.00 7.07 17.31
CA ARG A 142 -4.90 5.80 18.07
C ARG A 142 -3.45 5.33 18.16
N GLN A 143 -2.69 5.45 17.08
CA GLN A 143 -1.27 5.11 17.07
C GLN A 143 -0.47 5.97 18.05
N ARG A 144 -0.67 7.28 18.05
CA ARG A 144 -0.02 8.19 19.01
C ARG A 144 -0.34 7.82 20.46
N VAL A 145 -1.58 7.42 20.74
CA VAL A 145 -1.95 6.94 22.09
C VAL A 145 -1.18 5.69 22.47
N ALA A 146 -1.03 4.71 21.53
CA ALA A 146 -0.29 3.48 21.78
C ALA A 146 1.20 3.75 22.06
N VAL A 147 1.82 4.64 21.27
CA VAL A 147 3.21 5.09 21.48
C VAL A 147 3.37 5.81 22.81
N ALA A 148 2.48 6.78 23.13
CA ALA A 148 2.50 7.51 24.39
C ALA A 148 2.34 6.57 25.61
N ARG A 149 1.45 5.57 25.50
CA ARG A 149 1.25 4.55 26.54
C ARG A 149 2.52 3.75 26.79
N ALA A 150 3.20 3.30 25.72
CA ALA A 150 4.44 2.54 25.86
C ALA A 150 5.56 3.39 26.44
N LEU A 151 5.74 4.62 26.00
CA LEU A 151 6.76 5.55 26.50
C LEU A 151 6.51 5.99 27.95
N ALA A 152 5.25 6.14 28.37
CA ALA A 152 4.88 6.58 29.71
C ALA A 152 5.31 5.59 30.80
N MET A 153 5.54 4.32 30.45
CA MET A 153 6.13 3.32 31.34
C MET A 153 7.63 3.53 31.59
N SER A 154 8.27 4.44 30.85
CA SER A 154 9.73 4.64 30.85
C SER A 154 10.53 3.36 30.59
N PRO A 155 10.23 2.61 29.52
CA PRO A 155 10.88 1.36 29.23
C PRO A 155 12.36 1.58 28.88
N GLU A 156 13.18 0.55 29.06
CA GLU A 156 14.58 0.55 28.64
C GLU A 156 14.72 0.29 27.14
N ILE A 157 13.83 -0.56 26.59
CA ILE A 157 13.72 -0.86 25.17
C ILE A 157 12.30 -0.68 24.67
N LEU A 158 12.15 -0.11 23.48
CA LEU A 158 10.87 0.07 22.80
C LEU A 158 10.78 -0.90 21.62
N LEU A 159 9.76 -1.72 21.61
CA LEU A 159 9.48 -2.71 20.57
C LEU A 159 8.28 -2.23 19.74
N LEU A 160 8.49 -2.01 18.45
CA LEU A 160 7.48 -1.48 17.55
C LEU A 160 7.16 -2.51 16.46
N ASP A 161 5.95 -3.06 16.45
CA ASP A 161 5.52 -4.05 15.47
C ASP A 161 4.64 -3.39 14.39
N GLU A 162 5.23 -3.09 13.24
CA GLU A 162 4.59 -2.41 12.09
C GLU A 162 3.76 -1.18 12.50
N PRO A 163 4.33 -0.23 13.27
CA PRO A 163 3.55 0.79 13.94
C PRO A 163 2.83 1.75 12.97
N LEU A 164 3.24 1.85 11.71
CA LEU A 164 2.72 2.83 10.75
C LEU A 164 2.04 2.19 9.53
N SER A 165 1.90 0.86 9.50
CA SER A 165 1.41 0.12 8.33
C SER A 165 -0.04 0.43 7.95
N ALA A 166 -0.90 0.75 8.92
CA ALA A 166 -2.34 1.01 8.72
C ALA A 166 -2.69 2.48 8.42
N LEU A 167 -1.68 3.31 8.13
CA LEU A 167 -1.86 4.75 7.95
C LEU A 167 -1.71 5.14 6.47
N ASP A 168 -2.49 6.16 6.07
CA ASP A 168 -2.26 6.84 4.79
C ASP A 168 -0.87 7.50 4.73
N ALA A 169 -0.37 7.74 3.52
CA ALA A 169 1.00 8.18 3.30
C ALA A 169 1.36 9.46 4.05
N LEU A 170 0.44 10.42 4.13
CA LEU A 170 0.68 11.71 4.77
C LEU A 170 0.69 11.60 6.29
N THR A 171 -0.29 10.91 6.88
CA THR A 171 -0.34 10.63 8.32
C THR A 171 0.90 9.84 8.75
N ARG A 172 1.34 8.89 7.90
CA ARG A 172 2.56 8.10 8.10
C ARG A 172 3.79 9.00 8.15
N ALA A 173 4.00 9.88 7.16
CA ALA A 173 5.16 10.79 7.11
C ALA A 173 5.23 11.70 8.35
N LYS A 174 4.10 12.24 8.81
CA LYS A 174 4.05 13.05 10.04
C LYS A 174 4.46 12.25 11.28
N LEU A 175 3.92 11.03 11.42
CA LEU A 175 4.25 10.17 12.56
C LEU A 175 5.68 9.66 12.55
N GLN A 176 6.25 9.40 11.38
CA GLN A 176 7.68 9.10 11.23
C GLN A 176 8.55 10.22 11.80
N GLY A 177 8.26 11.48 11.43
CA GLY A 177 8.97 12.63 11.96
C GLY A 177 8.75 12.83 13.47
N GLU A 178 7.57 12.49 14.01
CA GLU A 178 7.31 12.53 15.46
C GLU A 178 8.09 11.44 16.20
N ILE A 179 8.09 10.21 15.70
CA ILE A 179 8.84 9.08 16.29
C ILE A 179 10.33 9.39 16.27
N ALA A 180 10.88 9.91 15.16
CA ALA A 180 12.27 10.33 15.06
C ALA A 180 12.63 11.37 16.14
N ARG A 181 11.83 12.43 16.29
CA ARG A 181 12.04 13.47 17.31
C ARG A 181 11.93 12.94 18.74
N ILE A 182 10.98 12.04 19.01
CA ILE A 182 10.81 11.42 20.33
C ILE A 182 12.05 10.59 20.64
N TRP A 183 12.50 9.80 19.68
CA TRP A 183 13.68 8.96 19.85
C TRP A 183 14.96 9.78 20.06
N GLU A 184 15.19 10.82 19.25
CA GLU A 184 16.33 11.73 19.37
C GLU A 184 16.40 12.40 20.76
N ARG A 185 15.24 12.68 21.36
CA ARG A 185 15.14 13.28 22.68
C ARG A 185 15.35 12.27 23.82
N GLU A 186 14.76 11.09 23.69
CA GLU A 186 14.74 10.07 24.77
C GLU A 186 15.96 9.13 24.70
N GLN A 187 16.62 8.99 23.54
CA GLN A 187 17.80 8.15 23.32
C GLN A 187 17.60 6.69 23.80
N ARG A 188 16.40 6.13 23.57
CA ARG A 188 16.06 4.77 23.97
C ARG A 188 16.52 3.77 22.93
N THR A 189 16.85 2.54 23.37
CA THR A 189 17.02 1.42 22.43
C THR A 189 15.69 1.08 21.80
N VAL A 190 15.65 0.93 20.45
CA VAL A 190 14.44 0.62 19.71
C VAL A 190 14.69 -0.56 18.78
N VAL A 191 13.78 -1.53 18.82
CA VAL A 191 13.66 -2.58 17.79
C VAL A 191 12.32 -2.39 17.09
N MET A 192 12.36 -2.02 15.82
CA MET A 192 11.16 -1.77 15.02
C MET A 192 11.06 -2.80 13.89
N ILE A 193 9.88 -3.37 13.73
CA ILE A 193 9.52 -4.11 12.54
C ILE A 193 8.83 -3.16 11.57
N THR A 194 9.28 -3.16 10.33
CA THR A 194 8.59 -2.49 9.24
C THR A 194 8.78 -3.25 7.93
N ASN A 195 7.81 -3.09 7.03
CA ASN A 195 7.91 -3.56 5.65
C ASN A 195 8.28 -2.41 4.69
N ASP A 196 8.44 -1.20 5.20
CA ASP A 196 8.74 0.02 4.44
C ASP A 196 10.24 0.32 4.54
N VAL A 197 10.94 0.21 3.40
CA VAL A 197 12.39 0.43 3.32
C VAL A 197 12.74 1.90 3.55
N ASP A 198 11.91 2.84 3.05
CA ASP A 198 12.13 4.28 3.23
C ASP A 198 11.99 4.65 4.72
N GLU A 199 11.02 4.06 5.41
CA GLU A 199 10.85 4.20 6.86
C GLU A 199 12.05 3.66 7.64
N ALA A 200 12.53 2.47 7.27
CA ALA A 200 13.69 1.86 7.91
C ALA A 200 14.94 2.74 7.75
N ILE A 201 15.20 3.31 6.57
CA ILE A 201 16.35 4.20 6.33
C ILE A 201 16.18 5.53 7.09
N LEU A 202 14.97 6.07 7.15
CA LEU A 202 14.69 7.31 7.86
C LEU A 202 14.98 7.20 9.35
N LEU A 203 14.58 6.08 9.97
CA LEU A 203 14.56 5.94 11.43
C LEU A 203 15.74 5.17 12.01
N ALA A 204 16.22 4.12 11.33
CA ALA A 204 17.20 3.19 11.90
C ALA A 204 18.65 3.67 11.80
N ASP A 205 19.49 3.18 12.72
CA ASP A 205 20.96 3.21 12.61
C ASP A 205 21.45 1.97 11.85
N ARG A 206 20.67 0.85 11.96
CA ARG A 206 20.95 -0.41 11.29
C ARG A 206 19.65 -1.10 10.87
N ILE A 207 19.65 -1.64 9.65
CA ILE A 207 18.54 -2.41 9.07
C ILE A 207 19.00 -3.85 8.95
N VAL A 208 18.20 -4.79 9.44
CA VAL A 208 18.45 -6.23 9.35
C VAL A 208 17.32 -6.88 8.58
N ALA A 209 17.65 -7.65 7.56
CA ALA A 209 16.67 -8.41 6.82
C ALA A 209 16.31 -9.72 7.56
N LEU A 210 15.02 -10.05 7.62
CA LEU A 210 14.54 -11.37 8.05
C LEU A 210 14.09 -12.14 6.81
N LYS A 211 14.73 -13.28 6.55
CA LYS A 211 14.42 -14.15 5.41
C LYS A 211 13.00 -14.71 5.51
N PRO A 212 12.36 -15.07 4.38
CA PRO A 212 11.00 -15.62 4.41
C PRO A 212 10.94 -16.97 5.13
N GLY A 213 9.83 -17.22 5.85
CA GLY A 213 9.55 -18.52 6.46
C GLY A 213 9.08 -19.58 5.45
N PRO A 214 8.97 -20.85 5.86
CA PRO A 214 9.34 -21.40 7.19
C PRO A 214 10.85 -21.41 7.43
N ASN A 215 11.27 -21.63 8.68
CA ASN A 215 12.67 -21.59 9.10
C ASN A 215 13.36 -20.24 8.83
N ALA A 216 12.67 -19.14 9.15
CA ALA A 216 13.23 -17.81 8.93
C ALA A 216 14.52 -17.59 9.74
N THR A 217 15.54 -17.07 9.07
CA THR A 217 16.82 -16.68 9.64
C THR A 217 17.10 -15.21 9.36
N LEU A 218 18.01 -14.59 10.11
CA LEU A 218 18.48 -13.25 9.74
C LEU A 218 19.29 -13.31 8.43
N GLY A 219 19.13 -12.28 7.62
CA GLY A 219 19.88 -12.06 6.40
C GLY A 219 20.89 -10.95 6.56
N ASP A 220 21.14 -10.20 5.47
CA ASP A 220 22.12 -9.14 5.45
C ASP A 220 21.75 -7.97 6.37
N GLU A 221 22.77 -7.31 6.88
CA GLU A 221 22.66 -6.09 7.68
C GLU A 221 23.14 -4.87 6.88
N PHE A 222 22.39 -3.77 6.98
CA PHE A 222 22.70 -2.51 6.30
C PHE A 222 22.85 -1.40 7.34
N ARG A 223 24.02 -0.82 7.45
CA ARG A 223 24.25 0.35 8.32
C ARG A 223 23.80 1.62 7.62
N VAL A 224 23.08 2.47 8.34
CA VAL A 224 22.59 3.76 7.84
C VAL A 224 23.53 4.86 8.33
N SER A 225 24.42 5.30 7.44
CA SER A 225 25.45 6.33 7.74
C SER A 225 24.96 7.76 7.58
N ILE A 226 23.70 7.96 7.19
CA ILE A 226 23.10 9.29 7.01
C ILE A 226 22.99 9.99 8.37
N PRO A 227 23.53 11.21 8.52
CA PRO A 227 23.52 11.90 9.82
C PRO A 227 22.10 12.30 10.25
N ARG A 228 21.90 12.41 11.56
CA ARG A 228 20.65 12.90 12.16
C ARG A 228 20.74 14.41 12.48
N PRO A 229 19.65 15.18 12.51
CA PRO A 229 18.27 14.76 12.27
C PRO A 229 17.99 14.51 10.77
N ARG A 230 17.26 13.44 10.47
CA ARG A 230 16.88 13.09 9.10
C ARG A 230 15.50 13.65 8.78
N ASN A 231 15.37 14.33 7.65
CA ASN A 231 14.12 14.87 7.13
C ASN A 231 13.75 14.11 5.86
N ALA A 232 12.55 13.54 5.80
CA ALA A 232 12.09 12.74 4.67
C ALA A 232 12.16 13.50 3.32
N ALA A 233 11.83 14.79 3.30
CA ALA A 233 11.91 15.60 2.09
C ALA A 233 13.36 15.82 1.62
N ALA A 234 14.30 16.05 2.55
CA ALA A 234 15.71 16.22 2.22
C ALA A 234 16.41 14.92 1.80
N LEU A 235 15.94 13.78 2.33
CA LEU A 235 16.48 12.46 2.03
C LEU A 235 16.21 12.01 0.58
N ALA A 236 15.15 12.49 -0.05
CA ALA A 236 14.79 12.10 -1.42
C ALA A 236 15.92 12.37 -2.43
N ASP A 237 16.72 13.41 -2.20
CA ASP A 237 17.84 13.79 -3.05
C ASP A 237 19.20 13.27 -2.57
N ASP A 238 19.29 12.71 -1.36
CA ASP A 238 20.54 12.21 -0.78
C ASP A 238 21.06 10.97 -1.54
N PRO A 239 22.30 10.98 -2.06
CA PRO A 239 22.87 9.84 -2.78
C PRO A 239 22.98 8.58 -1.93
N GLU A 240 23.28 8.71 -0.63
CA GLU A 240 23.39 7.57 0.28
C GLU A 240 22.02 6.93 0.57
N PHE A 241 20.97 7.76 0.69
CA PHE A 241 19.60 7.27 0.78
C PHE A 241 19.23 6.44 -0.45
N LYS A 242 19.48 6.96 -1.65
CA LYS A 242 19.21 6.26 -2.92
C LYS A 242 19.97 4.94 -3.00
N ARG A 243 21.24 4.94 -2.60
CA ARG A 243 22.09 3.74 -2.55
C ARG A 243 21.56 2.69 -1.59
N LEU A 244 21.24 3.08 -0.35
CA LEU A 244 20.69 2.18 0.68
C LEU A 244 19.33 1.64 0.26
N ARG A 245 18.45 2.49 -0.25
CA ARG A 245 17.13 2.09 -0.75
C ARG A 245 17.25 1.03 -1.85
N SER A 246 18.14 1.25 -2.81
CA SER A 246 18.40 0.27 -3.88
C SER A 246 18.99 -1.03 -3.34
N ALA A 247 19.95 -0.95 -2.41
CA ALA A 247 20.60 -2.14 -1.85
C ALA A 247 19.62 -3.00 -1.03
N VAL A 248 18.87 -2.39 -0.09
CA VAL A 248 17.91 -3.12 0.76
C VAL A 248 16.77 -3.70 -0.09
N THR A 249 16.20 -2.88 -1.00
CA THR A 249 15.11 -3.33 -1.88
C THR A 249 15.59 -4.42 -2.83
N GLY A 250 16.77 -4.28 -3.42
CA GLY A 250 17.38 -5.28 -4.30
C GLY A 250 17.56 -6.62 -3.57
N TYR A 251 18.12 -6.60 -2.38
CA TYR A 251 18.28 -7.78 -1.54
C TYR A 251 16.96 -8.50 -1.25
N LEU A 252 15.91 -7.75 -0.90
CA LEU A 252 14.58 -8.32 -0.65
C LEU A 252 13.97 -8.93 -1.92
N ILE A 253 14.14 -8.30 -3.10
CA ILE A 253 13.68 -8.83 -4.38
C ILE A 253 14.43 -10.11 -4.74
N ASP A 254 15.75 -10.17 -4.56
CA ASP A 254 16.56 -11.33 -4.88
C ASP A 254 16.12 -12.56 -4.06
N ILE A 255 15.87 -12.38 -2.75
CA ILE A 255 15.33 -13.45 -1.88
C ILE A 255 13.93 -13.90 -2.31
N ALA A 256 13.07 -12.97 -2.76
CA ALA A 256 11.74 -13.30 -3.27
C ALA A 256 11.81 -14.13 -4.54
N SER A 257 12.72 -13.78 -5.45
CA SER A 257 12.90 -14.44 -6.75
C SER A 257 13.38 -15.89 -6.63
N GLU A 258 14.26 -16.18 -5.66
CA GLU A 258 14.73 -17.54 -5.37
C GLU A 258 13.58 -18.48 -5.00
N ARG A 259 12.52 -17.96 -4.38
CA ARG A 259 11.31 -18.71 -4.00
C ARG A 259 10.37 -18.97 -5.19
N ALA A 260 10.28 -18.03 -6.14
CA ALA A 260 9.36 -18.08 -7.27
C ALA A 260 9.82 -19.04 -8.39
N ALA A 261 11.12 -19.37 -8.48
CA ALA A 261 11.69 -20.20 -9.54
C ALA A 261 11.28 -21.69 -9.53
N ALA A 262 10.44 -22.14 -8.61
CA ALA A 262 10.07 -23.54 -8.40
C ALA A 262 8.79 -24.02 -9.11
N GLY A 263 8.12 -23.23 -9.96
CA GLY A 263 6.85 -23.65 -10.57
C GLY A 263 6.50 -22.96 -11.87
N ASP A 264 6.83 -23.55 -12.99
CA ASP A 264 6.31 -23.16 -14.32
C ASP A 264 5.59 -24.36 -14.99
N GLY A 265 4.25 -24.35 -14.93
CA GLY A 265 3.36 -25.31 -15.60
C GLY A 265 2.53 -24.61 -16.66
N GLY A 266 2.70 -25.01 -17.93
CA GLY A 266 2.20 -24.27 -19.07
C GLY A 266 0.79 -24.64 -19.54
N ILE A 267 -0.28 -24.06 -18.95
CA ILE A 267 -1.62 -24.06 -19.55
C ILE A 267 -1.71 -22.97 -20.62
N VAL A 268 -2.26 -23.28 -21.79
CA VAL A 268 -2.49 -22.33 -22.89
C VAL A 268 -3.91 -21.78 -22.81
N LEU A 269 -4.06 -20.44 -22.87
CA LEU A 269 -5.36 -19.79 -22.88
C LEU A 269 -6.16 -20.18 -24.13
N PRO A 270 -7.39 -20.73 -24.01
CA PRO A 270 -8.22 -21.07 -25.16
C PRO A 270 -8.69 -19.82 -25.92
N SER A 271 -8.81 -19.93 -27.25
CA SER A 271 -9.23 -18.84 -28.14
C SER A 271 -10.76 -18.74 -28.18
N VAL A 272 -11.37 -18.24 -27.10
CA VAL A 272 -12.83 -17.98 -27.02
C VAL A 272 -13.09 -16.48 -26.88
N VAL A 273 -14.18 -16.01 -27.47
CA VAL A 273 -14.55 -14.59 -27.48
C VAL A 273 -15.63 -14.32 -26.44
N PRO A 274 -15.51 -13.26 -25.59
CA PRO A 274 -16.54 -12.87 -24.64
C PRO A 274 -17.87 -12.55 -25.30
N ILE A 275 -18.98 -12.78 -24.58
CA ILE A 275 -20.32 -12.41 -25.07
C ILE A 275 -20.48 -10.88 -25.06
N ASP A 276 -20.93 -10.31 -26.19
CA ASP A 276 -21.30 -8.90 -26.28
C ASP A 276 -22.81 -8.77 -25.96
N LEU A 277 -23.12 -8.44 -24.71
CA LEU A 277 -24.51 -8.28 -24.24
C LEU A 277 -25.20 -7.03 -24.80
N GLN A 278 -24.45 -6.10 -25.38
CA GLN A 278 -25.02 -4.84 -25.91
C GLN A 278 -25.58 -5.00 -27.32
N LYS A 279 -25.13 -5.97 -28.10
CA LYS A 279 -25.73 -6.27 -29.43
C LYS A 279 -27.20 -6.71 -29.35
N ARG A 280 -27.77 -6.98 -28.19
CA ARG A 280 -29.19 -7.34 -28.02
C ARG A 280 -30.11 -6.12 -27.80
N LYS A 281 -29.61 -4.91 -27.50
CA LYS A 281 -30.41 -3.69 -27.53
C LYS A 281 -30.37 -3.14 -28.96
N ARG A 282 -31.52 -3.12 -29.65
CA ARG A 282 -31.70 -2.57 -30.99
C ARG A 282 -30.93 -1.26 -31.11
N GLU A 283 -29.95 -1.20 -32.03
CA GLU A 283 -29.27 -0.02 -32.45
C GLU A 283 -30.31 1.04 -32.86
N ARG A 284 -30.51 2.07 -32.05
CA ARG A 284 -31.04 3.32 -32.53
C ARG A 284 -29.93 3.93 -33.38
N ALA A 285 -30.15 3.95 -34.70
CA ALA A 285 -29.21 4.57 -35.62
C ALA A 285 -28.95 6.00 -35.18
N LEU A 286 -27.70 6.31 -34.84
CA LEU A 286 -27.24 7.66 -34.56
C LEU A 286 -27.46 8.52 -35.82
N PRO A 287 -27.88 9.80 -35.71
CA PRO A 287 -28.04 10.68 -36.86
C PRO A 287 -26.75 10.73 -37.71
N ALA A 288 -26.89 10.74 -39.04
CA ALA A 288 -25.78 10.69 -40.00
C ALA A 288 -24.71 11.77 -39.79
N ALA A 289 -25.06 12.92 -39.19
CA ALA A 289 -24.13 13.97 -38.78
C ALA A 289 -23.16 13.53 -37.69
N TYR A 290 -23.58 12.63 -36.78
CA TYR A 290 -22.73 12.07 -35.73
C TYR A 290 -21.74 11.03 -36.26
N HIS A 291 -22.15 10.24 -37.28
CA HIS A 291 -21.26 9.27 -37.91
C HIS A 291 -20.10 9.96 -38.66
N LYS A 292 -20.35 11.11 -39.28
CA LYS A 292 -19.31 11.87 -39.97
C LYS A 292 -18.31 12.56 -39.02
N ALA A 293 -18.78 13.05 -37.89
CA ALA A 293 -17.94 13.65 -36.87
C ALA A 293 -17.14 12.59 -36.10
N ALA A 294 -17.71 11.40 -35.89
CA ALA A 294 -17.04 10.25 -35.26
C ALA A 294 -15.94 9.65 -36.14
N ALA A 295 -16.21 9.50 -37.47
CA ALA A 295 -15.25 8.89 -38.40
C ALA A 295 -13.94 9.69 -38.57
N THR A 296 -13.95 11.01 -38.36
CA THR A 296 -12.77 11.87 -38.54
C THR A 296 -11.90 12.01 -37.29
N ARG A 297 -12.32 11.47 -36.13
CA ARG A 297 -11.64 11.63 -34.83
C ARG A 297 -11.40 10.35 -34.04
N VAL A 298 -11.66 9.17 -34.61
CA VAL A 298 -11.88 7.90 -33.87
C VAL A 298 -10.62 7.21 -33.34
N GLU A 299 -9.40 7.55 -33.76
CA GLU A 299 -8.20 6.81 -33.33
C GLU A 299 -7.64 7.18 -31.94
N ARG A 300 -8.15 8.22 -31.26
CA ARG A 300 -7.57 8.72 -29.99
C ARG A 300 -8.53 8.74 -28.78
N ARG A 301 -9.74 8.18 -28.88
CA ARG A 301 -10.76 8.29 -27.82
C ARG A 301 -11.34 6.92 -27.50
N TYR A 302 -10.73 6.22 -26.57
CA TYR A 302 -11.26 4.93 -26.13
C TYR A 302 -12.14 5.05 -24.89
N LEU A 303 -11.67 5.84 -23.89
CA LEU A 303 -12.44 6.19 -22.70
C LEU A 303 -12.42 7.72 -22.56
N GLU A 304 -13.60 8.34 -22.47
CA GLU A 304 -13.74 9.79 -22.34
C GLU A 304 -14.68 10.15 -21.18
N TYR A 305 -14.21 11.06 -20.33
CA TYR A 305 -14.98 11.71 -19.28
C TYR A 305 -15.25 13.15 -19.73
N SER A 306 -16.51 13.58 -19.68
CA SER A 306 -16.93 14.91 -20.07
C SER A 306 -17.73 15.56 -18.95
N ASN A 307 -17.16 16.60 -18.32
CA ASN A 307 -17.77 17.40 -17.24
C ASN A 307 -18.41 16.53 -16.15
N LEU A 308 -17.71 15.44 -15.75
CA LEU A 308 -18.25 14.46 -14.83
C LEU A 308 -18.49 15.09 -13.46
N LYS A 309 -19.70 14.89 -12.92
CA LYS A 309 -20.14 15.42 -11.63
C LYS A 309 -20.87 14.37 -10.82
N LYS A 310 -20.60 14.37 -9.49
CA LYS A 310 -21.31 13.55 -8.49
C LYS A 310 -21.67 14.35 -7.26
N VAL A 311 -22.94 14.24 -6.84
CA VAL A 311 -23.50 14.91 -5.67
C VAL A 311 -24.13 13.85 -4.76
N TYR A 312 -23.79 13.85 -3.49
CA TYR A 312 -24.44 12.97 -2.50
C TYR A 312 -25.33 13.79 -1.56
N PRO A 313 -26.55 13.32 -1.28
CA PRO A 313 -27.38 13.93 -0.27
C PRO A 313 -26.79 13.67 1.12
N THR A 314 -26.63 14.73 1.91
CA THR A 314 -26.18 14.60 3.31
C THR A 314 -27.18 15.31 4.25
N PRO A 315 -27.20 15.00 5.56
CA PRO A 315 -28.05 15.71 6.53
C PRO A 315 -27.82 17.22 6.58
N GLN A 316 -26.64 17.67 6.12
CA GLN A 316 -26.25 19.09 6.09
C GLN A 316 -26.51 19.76 4.74
N GLY A 317 -27.10 19.05 3.77
CA GLY A 317 -27.35 19.50 2.40
C GLY A 317 -26.59 18.68 1.34
N PRO A 318 -26.76 18.97 0.06
CA PRO A 318 -26.08 18.25 -1.03
C PRO A 318 -24.57 18.51 -0.98
N LEU A 319 -23.77 17.43 -0.99
CA LEU A 319 -22.32 17.47 -1.04
C LEU A 319 -21.84 17.09 -2.44
N THR A 320 -21.28 18.03 -3.19
CA THR A 320 -20.62 17.75 -4.46
C THR A 320 -19.24 17.17 -4.18
N VAL A 321 -19.06 15.88 -4.45
CA VAL A 321 -17.78 15.18 -4.22
C VAL A 321 -16.83 15.41 -5.39
N VAL A 322 -17.34 15.27 -6.63
CA VAL A 322 -16.57 15.42 -7.87
C VAL A 322 -17.28 16.43 -8.76
N GLU A 323 -16.53 17.33 -9.36
CA GLU A 323 -17.05 18.36 -10.28
C GLU A 323 -16.08 18.60 -11.43
N ASP A 324 -16.63 18.68 -12.66
CA ASP A 324 -15.90 19.03 -13.88
C ASP A 324 -14.65 18.15 -14.14
N VAL A 325 -14.78 16.84 -13.95
CA VAL A 325 -13.71 15.91 -14.32
C VAL A 325 -13.76 15.62 -15.80
N ASN A 326 -12.69 16.02 -16.51
CA ASN A 326 -12.48 15.85 -17.94
C ASN A 326 -11.21 15.05 -18.20
N LEU A 327 -11.31 13.87 -18.81
CA LEU A 327 -10.17 12.97 -19.06
C LEU A 327 -10.40 12.19 -20.36
N ARG A 328 -9.34 12.00 -21.13
CA ARG A 328 -9.32 11.14 -22.30
C ARG A 328 -8.24 10.09 -22.14
N VAL A 329 -8.60 8.83 -22.35
CA VAL A 329 -7.72 7.67 -22.23
C VAL A 329 -7.67 6.92 -23.55
N ASN A 330 -6.47 6.55 -23.97
CA ASN A 330 -6.27 5.78 -25.19
C ASN A 330 -6.50 4.29 -24.95
N LYS A 331 -6.80 3.53 -26.00
CA LYS A 331 -6.90 2.06 -25.89
C LYS A 331 -5.56 1.48 -25.48
N GLY A 332 -5.60 0.57 -24.50
CA GLY A 332 -4.41 -0.12 -23.98
C GLY A 332 -3.53 0.73 -23.07
N GLU A 333 -3.98 1.93 -22.68
CA GLU A 333 -3.27 2.82 -21.77
C GLU A 333 -3.56 2.44 -20.31
N PHE A 334 -2.55 2.52 -19.47
CA PHE A 334 -2.68 2.34 -18.03
C PHE A 334 -2.64 3.70 -17.33
N ILE A 335 -3.73 4.11 -16.72
CA ILE A 335 -3.88 5.39 -16.00
C ILE A 335 -3.93 5.11 -14.50
N THR A 336 -3.24 5.92 -13.69
CA THR A 336 -3.47 5.96 -12.24
C THR A 336 -4.15 7.26 -11.83
N LEU A 337 -5.12 7.15 -10.92
CA LEU A 337 -5.72 8.28 -10.19
C LEU A 337 -5.08 8.36 -8.82
N ILE A 338 -4.39 9.47 -8.54
CA ILE A 338 -3.75 9.73 -7.26
C ILE A 338 -4.29 11.01 -6.61
N GLY A 339 -4.34 11.07 -5.30
CA GLY A 339 -4.84 12.21 -4.52
C GLY A 339 -5.14 11.81 -3.08
N HIS A 340 -5.47 12.78 -2.23
CA HIS A 340 -5.76 12.55 -0.81
C HIS A 340 -6.97 11.65 -0.58
N SER A 341 -7.03 11.05 0.60
CA SER A 341 -8.20 10.27 1.02
C SER A 341 -9.46 11.16 1.01
N GLY A 342 -10.56 10.60 0.49
CA GLY A 342 -11.84 11.34 0.40
C GLY A 342 -11.96 12.33 -0.77
N CYS A 343 -10.98 12.48 -1.65
CA CYS A 343 -11.08 13.37 -2.81
C CYS A 343 -11.94 12.81 -3.98
N GLY A 344 -12.61 11.67 -3.82
CA GLY A 344 -13.56 11.16 -4.81
C GLY A 344 -13.00 10.20 -5.85
N LYS A 345 -11.76 9.67 -5.71
CA LYS A 345 -11.14 8.69 -6.65
C LYS A 345 -12.01 7.45 -6.85
N SER A 346 -12.39 6.77 -5.77
CA SER A 346 -13.27 5.59 -5.82
C SER A 346 -14.67 5.94 -6.34
N THR A 347 -15.14 7.18 -6.16
CA THR A 347 -16.39 7.67 -6.75
C THR A 347 -16.28 7.74 -8.28
N VAL A 348 -15.20 8.31 -8.82
CA VAL A 348 -14.93 8.34 -10.26
C VAL A 348 -14.86 6.91 -10.82
N LEU A 349 -14.14 6.02 -10.12
CA LEU A 349 -14.03 4.61 -10.52
C LEU A 349 -15.39 3.90 -10.50
N SER A 350 -16.21 4.11 -9.46
CA SER A 350 -17.54 3.50 -9.34
C SER A 350 -18.52 3.99 -10.41
N MET A 351 -18.46 5.29 -10.77
CA MET A 351 -19.20 5.82 -11.92
C MET A 351 -18.73 5.21 -13.24
N THR A 352 -17.41 5.03 -13.41
CA THR A 352 -16.83 4.38 -14.59
C THR A 352 -17.24 2.91 -14.70
N ALA A 353 -17.37 2.22 -13.57
CA ALA A 353 -17.89 0.85 -13.52
C ALA A 353 -19.40 0.77 -13.86
N GLY A 354 -20.12 1.90 -13.77
CA GLY A 354 -21.57 1.95 -13.89
C GLY A 354 -22.30 1.44 -12.65
N LEU A 355 -21.62 1.45 -11.50
CA LEU A 355 -22.17 1.05 -10.19
C LEU A 355 -22.81 2.23 -9.46
N THR A 356 -22.42 3.45 -9.81
CA THR A 356 -22.95 4.70 -9.25
C THR A 356 -23.45 5.58 -10.38
N GLU A 357 -24.63 6.14 -10.24
CA GLU A 357 -25.24 7.06 -11.20
C GLU A 357 -24.45 8.37 -11.30
N ILE A 358 -24.40 8.93 -12.50
CA ILE A 358 -23.75 10.20 -12.82
C ILE A 358 -24.80 11.31 -12.70
N ASP A 359 -24.52 12.37 -11.91
CA ASP A 359 -25.45 13.49 -11.73
C ASP A 359 -25.24 14.60 -12.75
N GLY A 360 -24.09 14.64 -13.43
CA GLY A 360 -23.81 15.58 -14.52
C GLY A 360 -22.64 15.11 -15.38
N GLY A 361 -22.66 15.51 -16.64
CA GLY A 361 -21.69 15.05 -17.63
C GLY A 361 -21.95 13.62 -18.11
N GLY A 362 -20.88 12.92 -18.54
CA GLY A 362 -21.01 11.54 -19.04
C GLY A 362 -19.67 10.84 -19.20
N ILE A 363 -19.74 9.52 -19.31
CA ILE A 363 -18.59 8.63 -19.56
C ILE A 363 -18.87 7.83 -20.82
N ILE A 364 -17.94 7.85 -21.78
CA ILE A 364 -18.01 7.10 -23.02
C ILE A 364 -16.86 6.09 -23.05
N LEU A 365 -17.17 4.81 -23.22
CA LEU A 365 -16.21 3.73 -23.41
C LEU A 365 -16.44 3.07 -24.78
N ASP A 366 -15.42 2.99 -25.61
CA ASP A 366 -15.46 2.38 -26.95
C ASP A 366 -16.69 2.83 -27.77
N ASN A 367 -16.92 4.15 -27.81
CA ASN A 367 -18.05 4.84 -28.47
C ASN A 367 -19.45 4.52 -27.88
N GLN A 368 -19.53 4.00 -26.67
CA GLN A 368 -20.79 3.71 -25.98
C GLN A 368 -20.84 4.44 -24.64
N GLU A 369 -21.98 5.03 -24.33
CA GLU A 369 -22.18 5.69 -23.03
C GLU A 369 -22.31 4.64 -21.91
N VAL A 370 -21.62 4.91 -20.80
CA VAL A 370 -21.68 4.08 -19.59
C VAL A 370 -22.91 4.48 -18.77
N THR A 371 -23.97 3.69 -18.84
CA THR A 371 -25.23 3.94 -18.11
C THR A 371 -25.49 2.96 -17.00
N ALA A 372 -24.85 1.79 -17.02
CA ALA A 372 -25.02 0.73 -16.03
C ALA A 372 -23.80 -0.19 -16.00
N ALA A 373 -23.68 -1.04 -14.97
CA ALA A 373 -22.63 -2.04 -14.90
C ALA A 373 -22.73 -3.05 -16.04
N GLY A 374 -21.59 -3.49 -16.57
CA GLY A 374 -21.52 -4.42 -17.69
C GLY A 374 -20.25 -5.29 -17.66
N PRO A 375 -20.27 -6.45 -18.35
CA PRO A 375 -19.15 -7.40 -18.38
C PRO A 375 -17.93 -6.86 -19.15
N ASP A 376 -18.07 -5.79 -19.91
CA ASP A 376 -17.01 -5.08 -20.61
C ASP A 376 -16.09 -4.30 -19.65
N ARG A 377 -16.49 -4.17 -18.38
CA ARG A 377 -15.73 -3.49 -17.32
C ARG A 377 -15.57 -4.44 -16.14
N ALA A 378 -14.33 -4.81 -15.83
CA ALA A 378 -14.02 -5.60 -14.66
C ALA A 378 -13.50 -4.71 -13.53
N VAL A 379 -13.92 -4.99 -12.30
CA VAL A 379 -13.53 -4.23 -11.11
C VAL A 379 -12.79 -5.14 -10.13
N VAL A 380 -11.63 -4.70 -9.68
CA VAL A 380 -10.93 -5.24 -8.52
C VAL A 380 -11.09 -4.23 -7.38
N PHE A 381 -11.81 -4.61 -6.35
CA PHE A 381 -12.06 -3.76 -5.19
C PHE A 381 -10.91 -3.82 -4.19
N GLN A 382 -10.80 -2.82 -3.33
CA GLN A 382 -9.85 -2.76 -2.23
C GLN A 382 -10.00 -3.98 -1.29
N ALA A 383 -11.23 -4.33 -0.91
CA ALA A 383 -11.55 -5.62 -0.30
C ALA A 383 -11.80 -6.66 -1.41
N PRO A 384 -11.23 -7.86 -1.34
CA PRO A 384 -11.28 -8.85 -2.42
C PRO A 384 -12.67 -9.28 -2.91
N SER A 385 -13.73 -8.99 -2.16
CA SER A 385 -15.15 -9.23 -2.51
C SER A 385 -15.39 -10.65 -3.07
N LEU A 386 -14.80 -11.66 -2.42
CA LEU A 386 -15.01 -13.07 -2.76
C LEU A 386 -16.15 -13.66 -1.94
N PHE A 387 -16.80 -14.66 -2.50
CA PHE A 387 -17.72 -15.50 -1.76
C PHE A 387 -16.91 -16.47 -0.87
N PRO A 388 -16.96 -16.34 0.46
CA PRO A 388 -16.06 -17.08 1.35
C PRO A 388 -16.29 -18.59 1.37
N TRP A 389 -17.50 -19.03 1.01
CA TRP A 389 -17.90 -20.44 0.91
C TRP A 389 -17.58 -21.11 -0.42
N LEU A 390 -17.08 -20.37 -1.41
CA LEU A 390 -16.62 -20.88 -2.70
C LEU A 390 -15.10 -21.01 -2.70
N SER A 391 -14.60 -21.97 -3.47
CA SER A 391 -13.16 -22.10 -3.73
C SER A 391 -12.64 -20.94 -4.59
N ALA A 392 -11.31 -20.81 -4.72
CA ALA A 392 -10.70 -19.84 -5.61
C ALA A 392 -11.17 -20.05 -7.05
N ARG A 393 -11.18 -21.30 -7.51
CA ARG A 393 -11.67 -21.73 -8.83
C ARG A 393 -13.11 -21.29 -9.06
N GLU A 394 -14.01 -21.62 -8.14
CA GLU A 394 -15.44 -21.29 -8.25
C GLU A 394 -15.68 -19.78 -8.25
N ASN A 395 -14.95 -19.00 -7.45
CA ASN A 395 -15.04 -17.54 -7.45
C ASN A 395 -14.70 -16.91 -8.80
N VAL A 396 -13.73 -17.46 -9.54
CA VAL A 396 -13.38 -17.01 -10.90
C VAL A 396 -14.39 -17.54 -11.90
N ALA A 397 -14.82 -18.81 -11.79
CA ALA A 397 -15.75 -19.45 -12.70
C ALA A 397 -17.10 -18.73 -12.79
N LEU A 398 -17.61 -18.15 -11.69
CA LEU A 398 -18.85 -17.38 -11.69
C LEU A 398 -18.90 -16.30 -12.79
N GLY A 399 -17.80 -15.59 -12.98
CA GLY A 399 -17.69 -14.56 -14.01
C GLY A 399 -17.50 -15.17 -15.40
N VAL A 400 -16.64 -16.18 -15.51
CA VAL A 400 -16.33 -16.86 -16.78
C VAL A 400 -17.56 -17.53 -17.36
N ASP A 401 -18.35 -18.22 -16.54
CA ASP A 401 -19.60 -18.87 -16.97
C ASP A 401 -20.63 -17.86 -17.51
N ARG A 402 -20.63 -16.65 -16.96
CA ARG A 402 -21.54 -15.59 -17.40
C ARG A 402 -21.09 -14.93 -18.69
N VAL A 403 -19.78 -14.76 -18.88
CA VAL A 403 -19.20 -14.03 -20.03
C VAL A 403 -19.01 -14.97 -21.24
N PHE A 404 -18.74 -16.25 -21.01
CA PHE A 404 -18.51 -17.24 -22.06
C PHE A 404 -19.55 -18.39 -22.07
N PRO A 405 -20.87 -18.10 -22.13
CA PRO A 405 -21.90 -19.14 -22.04
C PRO A 405 -21.91 -20.07 -23.27
N HIS A 406 -21.27 -19.66 -24.36
CA HIS A 406 -21.14 -20.44 -25.61
C HIS A 406 -19.90 -21.32 -25.64
N ALA A 407 -18.91 -21.09 -24.73
CA ALA A 407 -17.75 -21.95 -24.60
C ALA A 407 -18.12 -23.27 -23.95
N SER A 408 -17.44 -24.35 -24.31
CA SER A 408 -17.57 -25.64 -23.65
C SER A 408 -17.08 -25.56 -22.18
N ARG A 409 -17.51 -26.51 -21.36
CA ARG A 409 -17.07 -26.56 -19.96
C ARG A 409 -15.54 -26.68 -19.82
N PRO A 410 -14.85 -27.56 -20.58
CA PRO A 410 -13.38 -27.62 -20.52
C PRO A 410 -12.71 -26.29 -20.87
N GLU A 411 -13.17 -25.59 -21.92
CA GLU A 411 -12.60 -24.27 -22.30
C GLU A 411 -12.77 -23.24 -21.18
N ARG A 412 -13.91 -23.23 -20.49
CA ARG A 412 -14.12 -22.32 -19.34
C ARG A 412 -13.25 -22.70 -18.15
N ASP A 413 -13.11 -24.01 -17.88
CA ASP A 413 -12.23 -24.52 -16.83
C ASP A 413 -10.75 -24.17 -17.12
N ASP A 414 -10.33 -24.22 -18.39
CA ASP A 414 -8.98 -23.82 -18.83
C ASP A 414 -8.75 -22.32 -18.64
N ILE A 415 -9.73 -21.46 -18.96
CA ILE A 415 -9.64 -20.01 -18.70
C ILE A 415 -9.42 -19.77 -17.20
N VAL A 416 -10.21 -20.40 -16.36
CA VAL A 416 -10.13 -20.25 -14.90
C VAL A 416 -8.77 -20.70 -14.38
N ALA A 417 -8.32 -21.90 -14.79
CA ALA A 417 -7.04 -22.46 -14.39
C ALA A 417 -5.87 -21.58 -14.86
N TYR A 418 -5.89 -21.13 -16.11
CA TYR A 418 -4.85 -20.25 -16.67
C TYR A 418 -4.63 -19.00 -15.81
N TYR A 419 -5.69 -18.26 -15.50
CA TYR A 419 -5.52 -17.02 -14.74
C TYR A 419 -5.17 -17.26 -13.28
N LEU A 420 -5.65 -18.34 -12.65
CA LEU A 420 -5.26 -18.72 -11.30
C LEU A 420 -3.78 -19.14 -11.21
N GLU A 421 -3.28 -19.88 -12.19
CA GLU A 421 -1.85 -20.20 -12.27
C GLU A 421 -0.99 -18.96 -12.46
N ARG A 422 -1.41 -18.05 -13.36
CA ARG A 422 -0.69 -16.80 -13.62
C ARG A 422 -0.56 -15.88 -12.42
N VAL A 423 -1.54 -15.91 -11.51
CA VAL A 423 -1.45 -15.16 -10.25
C VAL A 423 -0.77 -15.99 -9.13
N GLY A 424 -0.17 -17.15 -9.45
CA GLY A 424 0.55 -17.99 -8.50
C GLY A 424 -0.35 -18.72 -7.50
N LEU A 425 -1.55 -19.16 -7.93
CA LEU A 425 -2.51 -19.89 -7.11
C LEU A 425 -2.80 -21.31 -7.64
N GLY A 426 -1.89 -21.88 -8.46
CA GLY A 426 -2.05 -23.23 -9.02
C GLY A 426 -2.37 -24.28 -7.96
N ASP A 427 -1.60 -24.31 -6.89
CA ASP A 427 -1.73 -25.28 -5.78
C ASP A 427 -2.89 -24.97 -4.81
N ALA A 428 -3.54 -23.81 -4.93
CA ALA A 428 -4.57 -23.35 -4.03
C ALA A 428 -5.94 -23.14 -4.70
N MET A 429 -6.11 -23.60 -5.94
CA MET A 429 -7.34 -23.35 -6.73
C MET A 429 -8.59 -23.88 -6.06
N ASP A 430 -8.51 -25.03 -5.39
CA ASP A 430 -9.66 -25.73 -4.81
C ASP A 430 -9.86 -25.41 -3.31
N ARG A 431 -9.00 -24.55 -2.73
CA ARG A 431 -9.17 -24.04 -1.36
C ARG A 431 -10.31 -23.03 -1.29
N GLN A 432 -11.09 -23.06 -0.21
CA GLN A 432 -12.13 -22.08 0.03
C GLN A 432 -11.54 -20.68 0.24
N ALA A 433 -12.25 -19.65 -0.23
CA ALA A 433 -11.79 -18.27 -0.09
C ALA A 433 -11.67 -17.84 1.38
N ALA A 434 -12.43 -18.44 2.28
CA ALA A 434 -12.32 -18.22 3.73
C ALA A 434 -10.93 -18.63 4.28
N ASP A 435 -10.33 -19.69 3.73
CA ASP A 435 -9.08 -20.29 4.18
C ASP A 435 -7.83 -19.65 3.51
N LEU A 436 -8.04 -18.71 2.61
CA LEU A 436 -6.96 -18.00 1.92
C LEU A 436 -6.49 -16.80 2.72
N SER A 437 -5.19 -16.49 2.64
CA SER A 437 -4.64 -15.23 3.15
C SER A 437 -5.21 -14.02 2.39
N ASN A 438 -5.09 -12.81 2.94
CA ASN A 438 -5.54 -11.59 2.26
C ASN A 438 -4.87 -11.42 0.88
N GLY A 439 -3.56 -11.66 0.78
CA GLY A 439 -2.83 -11.60 -0.48
C GLY A 439 -3.35 -12.62 -1.50
N MET A 440 -3.60 -13.86 -1.08
CA MET A 440 -4.18 -14.89 -1.96
C MET A 440 -5.59 -14.52 -2.40
N ARG A 441 -6.42 -13.99 -1.50
CA ARG A 441 -7.76 -13.50 -1.88
C ARG A 441 -7.69 -12.39 -2.92
N GLN A 442 -6.74 -11.48 -2.79
CA GLN A 442 -6.55 -10.40 -3.77
C GLN A 442 -6.09 -10.94 -5.12
N ARG A 443 -5.20 -11.95 -5.14
CA ARG A 443 -4.80 -12.66 -6.36
C ARG A 443 -5.99 -13.31 -7.05
N VAL A 444 -6.91 -13.94 -6.32
CA VAL A 444 -8.17 -14.47 -6.89
C VAL A 444 -9.02 -13.34 -7.50
N GLY A 445 -9.13 -12.19 -6.84
CA GLY A 445 -9.85 -11.01 -7.36
C GLY A 445 -9.27 -10.50 -8.68
N ILE A 446 -7.95 -10.44 -8.79
CA ILE A 446 -7.23 -10.06 -10.02
C ILE A 446 -7.46 -11.12 -11.12
N ALA A 447 -7.27 -12.42 -10.82
CA ALA A 447 -7.54 -13.50 -11.77
C ALA A 447 -8.98 -13.44 -12.30
N ARG A 448 -9.97 -13.24 -11.41
CA ARG A 448 -11.38 -13.08 -11.79
C ARG A 448 -11.60 -11.91 -12.75
N ALA A 449 -10.95 -10.77 -12.51
CA ALA A 449 -11.12 -9.59 -13.36
C ALA A 449 -10.54 -9.81 -14.77
N PHE A 450 -9.34 -10.37 -14.88
CA PHE A 450 -8.71 -10.65 -16.18
C PHE A 450 -9.39 -11.79 -16.93
N ALA A 451 -9.90 -12.81 -16.23
CA ALA A 451 -10.59 -13.95 -16.83
C ALA A 451 -11.85 -13.54 -17.62
N LEU A 452 -12.43 -12.37 -17.35
CA LEU A 452 -13.56 -11.83 -18.10
C LEU A 452 -13.18 -11.24 -19.46
N SER A 453 -11.90 -11.10 -19.78
CA SER A 453 -11.40 -10.39 -20.96
C SER A 453 -12.07 -9.02 -21.17
N PRO A 454 -12.04 -8.14 -20.15
CA PRO A 454 -12.78 -6.88 -20.20
C PRO A 454 -12.18 -5.89 -21.19
N LYS A 455 -12.99 -4.92 -21.64
CA LYS A 455 -12.51 -3.75 -22.41
C LYS A 455 -11.78 -2.76 -21.51
N LEU A 456 -12.22 -2.64 -20.23
CA LEU A 456 -11.67 -1.72 -19.25
C LEU A 456 -11.48 -2.45 -17.90
N LEU A 457 -10.28 -2.39 -17.37
CA LEU A 457 -9.93 -2.89 -16.04
C LEU A 457 -9.92 -1.73 -15.05
N LEU A 458 -10.69 -1.85 -13.98
CA LEU A 458 -10.82 -0.86 -12.91
C LEU A 458 -10.26 -1.44 -11.63
N LEU A 459 -9.31 -0.76 -11.02
CA LEU A 459 -8.57 -1.20 -9.85
C LEU A 459 -8.73 -0.14 -8.74
N ASP A 460 -9.47 -0.46 -7.68
CA ASP A 460 -9.68 0.44 -6.54
C ASP A 460 -8.76 0.06 -5.39
N GLU A 461 -7.63 0.75 -5.25
CA GLU A 461 -6.58 0.48 -4.26
C GLU A 461 -6.25 -1.02 -4.14
N PRO A 462 -5.95 -1.73 -5.24
CA PRO A 462 -5.91 -3.19 -5.28
C PRO A 462 -4.85 -3.81 -4.38
N PHE A 463 -3.92 -3.02 -3.88
CA PHE A 463 -2.80 -3.47 -3.04
C PHE A 463 -2.79 -2.83 -1.65
N GLY A 464 -3.77 -1.97 -1.32
CA GLY A 464 -3.77 -1.15 -0.11
C GLY A 464 -3.81 -1.94 1.20
N MET A 465 -4.37 -3.17 1.18
CA MET A 465 -4.47 -4.04 2.37
C MET A 465 -3.32 -5.05 2.50
N LEU A 466 -2.29 -4.93 1.67
CA LEU A 466 -1.16 -5.85 1.62
C LEU A 466 0.09 -5.23 2.23
N ASP A 467 0.92 -6.06 2.83
CA ASP A 467 2.28 -5.66 3.20
C ASP A 467 3.12 -5.32 1.96
N SER A 468 4.16 -4.52 2.12
CA SER A 468 4.91 -3.94 1.02
C SER A 468 5.51 -5.00 0.08
N LEU A 469 5.97 -6.13 0.59
CA LEU A 469 6.61 -7.17 -0.23
C LEU A 469 5.58 -7.99 -1.00
N THR A 470 4.49 -8.42 -0.36
CA THR A 470 3.36 -9.07 -1.06
C THR A 470 2.75 -8.13 -2.10
N ARG A 471 2.72 -6.82 -1.82
CA ARG A 471 2.31 -5.78 -2.77
C ARG A 471 3.22 -5.77 -3.99
N TRP A 472 4.54 -5.81 -3.81
CA TRP A 472 5.50 -5.79 -4.91
C TRP A 472 5.34 -7.00 -5.83
N GLU A 473 5.27 -8.21 -5.27
CA GLU A 473 5.02 -9.43 -6.03
C GLU A 473 3.72 -9.33 -6.84
N LEU A 474 2.66 -8.82 -6.23
CA LEU A 474 1.37 -8.73 -6.89
C LEU A 474 1.33 -7.64 -7.98
N GLN A 475 2.08 -6.54 -7.81
CA GLN A 475 2.27 -5.53 -8.84
C GLN A 475 3.00 -6.11 -10.06
N GLU A 476 4.03 -6.93 -9.85
CA GLU A 476 4.74 -7.61 -10.95
C GLU A 476 3.84 -8.58 -11.70
N VAL A 477 3.08 -9.41 -10.97
CA VAL A 477 2.08 -10.32 -11.54
C VAL A 477 1.02 -9.54 -12.34
N LEU A 478 0.47 -8.45 -11.78
CA LEU A 478 -0.48 -7.60 -12.49
C LEU A 478 0.12 -7.07 -13.80
N MET A 479 1.35 -6.57 -13.76
CA MET A 479 2.01 -6.00 -14.93
C MET A 479 2.37 -7.06 -15.98
N GLU A 480 2.73 -8.26 -15.56
CA GLU A 480 2.95 -9.40 -16.48
C GLU A 480 1.65 -9.72 -17.22
N VAL A 481 0.54 -9.95 -16.52
CA VAL A 481 -0.76 -10.25 -17.14
C VAL A 481 -1.23 -9.09 -18.01
N TRP A 482 -1.10 -7.84 -17.52
CA TRP A 482 -1.48 -6.65 -18.29
C TRP A 482 -0.63 -6.48 -19.56
N SER A 483 0.67 -6.74 -19.50
CA SER A 483 1.57 -6.59 -20.67
C SER A 483 1.17 -7.50 -21.83
N ARG A 484 0.57 -8.65 -21.53
CA ARG A 484 0.08 -9.63 -22.53
C ARG A 484 -1.28 -9.23 -23.08
N THR A 485 -2.19 -8.73 -22.21
CA THR A 485 -3.56 -8.41 -22.60
C THR A 485 -3.71 -7.01 -23.19
N LYS A 486 -2.87 -6.06 -22.76
CA LYS A 486 -2.94 -4.64 -23.12
C LYS A 486 -4.35 -4.05 -22.95
N VAL A 487 -5.10 -4.54 -21.96
CA VAL A 487 -6.40 -3.99 -21.60
C VAL A 487 -6.23 -2.55 -21.09
N THR A 488 -7.14 -1.65 -21.47
CA THR A 488 -7.16 -0.28 -20.91
C THR A 488 -7.41 -0.39 -19.41
N ALA A 489 -6.60 0.29 -18.59
CA ALA A 489 -6.68 0.18 -17.14
C ALA A 489 -6.75 1.55 -16.45
N LEU A 490 -7.61 1.64 -15.43
CA LEU A 490 -7.70 2.77 -14.51
C LEU A 490 -7.51 2.25 -13.09
N CYS A 491 -6.45 2.69 -12.43
CA CYS A 491 -6.09 2.28 -11.08
C CYS A 491 -6.15 3.47 -10.12
N VAL A 492 -6.89 3.34 -9.06
CA VAL A 492 -6.87 4.26 -7.92
C VAL A 492 -5.79 3.80 -6.95
N THR A 493 -4.91 4.70 -6.57
CA THR A 493 -3.87 4.45 -5.57
C THR A 493 -3.55 5.71 -4.78
N HIS A 494 -3.00 5.53 -3.60
CA HIS A 494 -2.39 6.59 -2.79
C HIS A 494 -0.86 6.43 -2.69
N ASP A 495 -0.30 5.39 -3.31
CA ASP A 495 1.13 5.09 -3.31
C ASP A 495 1.78 5.68 -4.57
N VAL A 496 2.74 6.60 -4.35
CA VAL A 496 3.44 7.33 -5.42
C VAL A 496 4.30 6.39 -6.27
N ASP A 497 4.99 5.46 -5.62
CA ASP A 497 5.87 4.51 -6.31
C ASP A 497 5.07 3.52 -7.16
N GLU A 498 3.90 3.10 -6.65
CA GLU A 498 2.94 2.29 -7.40
C GLU A 498 2.40 3.04 -8.62
N ALA A 499 2.03 4.29 -8.45
CA ALA A 499 1.51 5.10 -9.55
C ALA A 499 2.52 5.21 -10.70
N ILE A 500 3.81 5.45 -10.40
CA ILE A 500 4.87 5.55 -11.41
C ILE A 500 5.17 4.18 -12.05
N LEU A 501 5.18 3.10 -11.25
CA LEU A 501 5.45 1.75 -11.73
C LEU A 501 4.43 1.31 -12.79
N LEU A 502 3.14 1.55 -12.51
CA LEU A 502 2.06 1.01 -13.29
C LEU A 502 1.66 1.89 -14.48
N ALA A 503 1.63 3.22 -14.31
CA ALA A 503 0.96 4.13 -15.21
C ALA A 503 1.77 4.57 -16.43
N ASP A 504 1.08 4.79 -17.54
CA ASP A 504 1.56 5.61 -18.64
C ASP A 504 1.31 7.10 -18.36
N ARG A 505 0.21 7.40 -17.61
CA ARG A 505 -0.06 8.74 -17.05
C ARG A 505 -0.60 8.66 -15.64
N CYS A 506 -0.11 9.55 -14.77
CA CYS A 506 -0.65 9.77 -13.43
C CYS A 506 -1.58 10.98 -13.44
N VAL A 507 -2.83 10.77 -13.09
CA VAL A 507 -3.86 11.81 -12.98
C VAL A 507 -4.03 12.20 -11.53
N MET A 508 -3.70 13.43 -11.19
CA MET A 508 -3.71 13.96 -9.84
C MET A 508 -5.02 14.69 -9.56
N MET A 509 -5.75 14.25 -8.55
CA MET A 509 -7.01 14.87 -8.14
C MET A 509 -6.81 15.87 -7.01
N THR A 510 -7.52 17.01 -7.11
CA THR A 510 -7.56 18.02 -6.05
C THR A 510 -8.35 17.50 -4.84
N ASN A 511 -8.28 18.21 -3.71
CA ASN A 511 -9.10 17.86 -2.55
C ASN A 511 -10.61 18.03 -2.80
N GLY A 512 -11.41 17.24 -2.08
CA GLY A 512 -12.85 17.46 -1.96
C GLY A 512 -13.18 18.54 -0.90
N PRO A 513 -14.39 19.08 -0.90
CA PRO A 513 -15.46 18.91 -1.90
C PRO A 513 -15.15 19.58 -3.24
N ASN A 514 -15.94 19.27 -4.27
CA ASN A 514 -15.77 19.75 -5.65
C ASN A 514 -14.41 19.35 -6.26
N ALA A 515 -13.97 18.13 -6.01
CA ALA A 515 -12.70 17.63 -6.52
C ALA A 515 -12.70 17.54 -8.05
N LYS A 516 -11.59 17.93 -8.65
CA LYS A 516 -11.36 17.91 -10.08
C LYS A 516 -9.95 17.43 -10.41
N ILE A 517 -9.62 17.26 -11.68
CA ILE A 517 -8.25 16.97 -12.09
C ILE A 517 -7.41 18.24 -11.91
N GLY A 518 -6.39 18.16 -11.06
CA GLY A 518 -5.45 19.24 -10.79
C GLY A 518 -4.25 19.24 -11.74
N ASN A 519 -3.69 18.05 -12.02
CA ASN A 519 -2.58 17.87 -12.95
C ASN A 519 -2.60 16.47 -13.60
N ILE A 520 -1.95 16.34 -14.75
CA ILE A 520 -1.72 15.05 -15.43
C ILE A 520 -0.24 14.98 -15.78
N MET A 521 0.45 14.00 -15.23
CA MET A 521 1.87 13.73 -15.46
C MET A 521 2.02 12.52 -16.39
N ASN A 522 2.74 12.68 -17.51
CA ASN A 522 3.14 11.55 -18.35
C ASN A 522 4.35 10.84 -17.72
N VAL A 523 4.35 9.52 -17.76
CA VAL A 523 5.45 8.70 -17.27
C VAL A 523 6.15 8.04 -18.45
N ASP A 524 7.19 8.70 -18.96
CA ASP A 524 7.93 8.28 -20.18
C ASP A 524 9.05 7.27 -19.88
N LEU A 525 8.90 6.49 -18.81
CA LEU A 525 9.85 5.43 -18.45
C LEU A 525 9.62 4.19 -19.33
N PRO A 526 10.69 3.50 -19.76
CA PRO A 526 10.59 2.33 -20.63
C PRO A 526 9.86 1.16 -19.91
N ARG A 527 9.17 0.32 -20.71
CA ARG A 527 8.56 -0.94 -20.24
C ARG A 527 9.35 -2.14 -20.78
N PRO A 528 9.45 -3.27 -20.07
CA PRO A 528 8.81 -3.55 -18.77
C PRO A 528 9.48 -2.78 -17.65
N ARG A 529 8.68 -2.26 -16.72
CA ARG A 529 9.15 -1.60 -15.51
C ARG A 529 9.18 -2.61 -14.39
N THR A 530 10.35 -2.85 -13.85
CA THR A 530 10.54 -3.54 -12.58
C THR A 530 10.88 -2.52 -11.50
N ARG A 531 10.60 -2.82 -10.25
CA ARG A 531 10.94 -1.92 -9.15
C ARG A 531 12.43 -1.63 -9.10
N ARG A 532 13.28 -2.63 -9.35
CA ARG A 532 14.73 -2.47 -9.42
C ARG A 532 15.14 -1.48 -10.53
N ALA A 533 14.62 -1.68 -11.75
CA ALA A 533 14.91 -0.79 -12.88
C ALA A 533 14.44 0.66 -12.64
N LEU A 534 13.32 0.84 -11.91
CA LEU A 534 12.85 2.18 -11.52
C LEU A 534 13.82 2.86 -10.56
N LEU A 535 14.27 2.16 -9.51
CA LEU A 535 15.17 2.72 -8.51
C LEU A 535 16.53 3.15 -9.09
N GLU A 536 16.97 2.48 -10.15
CA GLU A 536 18.21 2.77 -10.87
C GLU A 536 18.03 3.87 -11.95
N HIS A 537 16.77 4.21 -12.33
CA HIS A 537 16.53 5.17 -13.39
C HIS A 537 16.64 6.62 -12.89
N PRO A 538 17.44 7.48 -13.55
CA PRO A 538 17.67 8.85 -13.08
C PRO A 538 16.40 9.69 -12.98
N ASP A 539 15.47 9.55 -13.93
CA ASP A 539 14.24 10.34 -13.99
C ASP A 539 13.16 9.88 -12.98
N TYR A 540 13.28 8.68 -12.41
CA TYR A 540 12.31 8.15 -11.46
C TYR A 540 12.09 9.08 -10.26
N TYR A 541 13.16 9.60 -9.69
CA TYR A 541 13.09 10.49 -8.53
C TYR A 541 12.45 11.84 -8.88
N ALA A 542 12.62 12.32 -10.11
CA ALA A 542 11.95 13.54 -10.58
C ALA A 542 10.43 13.36 -10.68
N TYR A 543 9.96 12.22 -11.24
CA TYR A 543 8.54 11.88 -11.25
C TYR A 543 7.97 11.72 -9.83
N ARG A 544 8.72 11.07 -8.95
CA ARG A 544 8.34 10.87 -7.55
C ARG A 544 8.18 12.22 -6.83
N GLN A 545 9.13 13.12 -7.02
CA GLN A 545 9.09 14.44 -6.40
C GLN A 545 7.89 15.26 -6.92
N GLU A 546 7.62 15.27 -8.23
CA GLU A 546 6.46 15.98 -8.80
C GLU A 546 5.12 15.53 -8.18
N LEU A 547 4.97 14.21 -7.95
CA LEU A 547 3.77 13.66 -7.28
C LEU A 547 3.69 14.07 -5.80
N LEU A 548 4.82 14.02 -5.09
CA LEU A 548 4.88 14.42 -3.68
C LEU A 548 4.60 15.90 -3.51
N ASP A 549 5.23 16.77 -4.30
CA ASP A 549 5.01 18.22 -4.26
C ASP A 549 3.55 18.58 -4.51
N PHE A 550 2.89 17.87 -5.46
CA PHE A 550 1.46 18.05 -5.68
C PHE A 550 0.63 17.65 -4.46
N LEU A 551 0.92 16.50 -3.86
CA LEU A 551 0.19 16.03 -2.68
C LEU A 551 0.41 16.97 -1.49
N GLU A 552 1.64 17.43 -1.25
CA GLU A 552 1.95 18.40 -0.19
C GLU A 552 1.25 19.75 -0.40
N ALA A 553 1.19 20.25 -1.65
CA ALA A 553 0.49 21.50 -1.97
C ALA A 553 -1.01 21.46 -1.63
N TYR A 554 -1.62 20.29 -1.67
CA TYR A 554 -3.02 20.07 -1.29
C TYR A 554 -3.20 19.58 0.16
N GLU A 555 -2.13 19.59 0.97
CA GLU A 555 -2.20 19.24 2.39
C GLU A 555 -3.05 20.28 3.15
N GLY A 556 -3.86 19.81 4.11
CA GLY A 556 -4.67 20.70 4.96
C GLY A 556 -6.06 21.08 4.41
N GLY A 557 -6.46 20.53 3.27
CA GLY A 557 -7.84 20.70 2.74
C GLY A 557 -8.09 22.04 2.02
N ALA A 558 -7.13 22.94 1.96
CA ALA A 558 -7.21 24.18 1.18
C ALA A 558 -6.74 23.91 -0.26
N ASN A 559 -7.41 24.52 -1.24
CA ASN A 559 -6.87 24.57 -2.60
C ASN A 559 -5.66 25.51 -2.61
N PRO A 560 -4.49 25.06 -3.10
CA PRO A 560 -3.29 25.90 -3.13
C PRO A 560 -3.47 27.11 -4.06
N ASP A 561 -2.73 28.18 -3.77
CA ASP A 561 -2.67 29.36 -4.62
C ASP A 561 -2.27 28.96 -6.05
N PRO A 562 -2.95 29.46 -7.09
CA PRO A 562 -2.60 29.19 -8.50
C PRO A 562 -1.14 29.47 -8.86
N THR A 563 -0.46 30.33 -8.12
CA THR A 563 0.96 30.65 -8.29
C THR A 563 1.87 29.50 -7.89
N VAL A 564 1.51 28.72 -6.87
CA VAL A 564 2.24 27.51 -6.43
C VAL A 564 2.15 26.43 -7.50
N LEU A 565 0.96 26.21 -8.07
CA LEU A 565 0.75 25.26 -9.19
C LEU A 565 1.47 25.69 -10.47
N ALA A 566 1.61 27.00 -10.72
CA ALA A 566 2.36 27.53 -11.86
C ALA A 566 3.88 27.39 -11.70
N GLY A 567 4.37 27.37 -10.45
CA GLY A 567 5.77 27.09 -10.10
C GLY A 567 6.15 25.64 -10.44
N LEU A 568 5.29 24.68 -10.10
CA LEU A 568 5.47 23.26 -10.41
C LEU A 568 5.53 22.97 -11.92
N LYS A 569 4.86 23.77 -12.75
CA LYS A 569 4.88 23.66 -14.22
C LYS A 569 6.13 24.27 -14.88
N ARG A 570 6.81 25.23 -14.25
CA ARG A 570 7.97 25.94 -14.83
C ARG A 570 9.27 25.16 -14.72
N THR A 571 9.40 24.24 -13.80
CA THR A 571 10.64 23.47 -13.59
C THR A 571 10.97 22.53 -14.77
N LYS A 572 10.01 22.19 -15.63
CA LYS A 572 10.22 21.33 -16.82
C LYS A 572 10.75 22.06 -18.09
N GLN A 573 10.74 23.40 -18.14
CA GLN A 573 11.22 24.12 -19.34
C GLN A 573 12.71 24.47 -19.33
N SER A 574 13.44 24.25 -18.23
CA SER A 574 14.83 24.66 -18.09
C SER A 574 15.88 23.57 -18.30
N THR A 575 15.51 22.34 -18.64
CA THR A 575 16.44 21.20 -18.80
C THR A 575 16.47 20.61 -20.21
N SER A 576 16.04 21.31 -21.26
CA SER A 576 16.41 20.95 -22.63
C SER A 576 17.80 21.50 -22.93
N PRO A 577 18.79 20.65 -23.26
CA PRO A 577 20.07 21.14 -23.71
C PRO A 577 19.86 21.89 -25.05
N ALA A 578 20.29 23.13 -25.08
CA ALA A 578 20.37 23.93 -26.30
C ALA A 578 21.23 23.16 -27.32
N THR A 579 20.61 22.63 -28.36
CA THR A 579 21.30 22.21 -29.57
C THR A 579 21.89 23.45 -30.19
N GLY A 580 23.19 23.64 -29.97
CA GLY A 580 23.97 24.65 -30.67
C GLY A 580 23.96 24.36 -32.16
N SER A 581 23.38 25.28 -32.90
CA SER A 581 23.60 25.41 -34.31
C SER A 581 25.03 25.94 -34.53
N GLU A 582 25.95 25.12 -34.95
CA GLU A 582 27.13 25.55 -35.67
C GLU A 582 26.82 25.60 -37.16
N GLU A 583 26.46 26.77 -37.65
CA GLU A 583 26.77 27.18 -39.01
C GLU A 583 28.23 27.59 -39.08
N ALA A 584 29.01 26.93 -39.90
CA ALA A 584 30.26 27.44 -40.38
C ALA A 584 30.51 27.04 -41.81
N ALA A 585 30.55 28.04 -42.67
CA ALA A 585 31.29 28.22 -43.90
C ALA A 585 31.58 27.04 -44.81
#